data_9c3f25248098d27b06bfbd9cebf95393
#
_entry.id   9c3f25248098d27b06bfbd9cebf95393
#
_cell.length_a   1.000
_cell.length_b   1.000
_cell.length_c   1.000
_cell.angle_alpha   90.00
_cell.angle_beta   90.00
_cell.angle_gamma   90.00
#
_symmetry.space_group_name_H-M   'P 1'
#
loop_
_entity.id
_entity.type
_entity.pdbx_description
1 polymer ?
#
loop_
_entity_poly.entity_id
_entity_poly.type
_entity_poly.pdbx_seq_one_letter_code
_entity_poly.pdbx_strand_id
1 'polypeptide(L)'
;MANNQGHRELWQMIRSKIQYTGSWIQQRVSWHLASTAFLFSAYVILVSSTESRRDDVPFLTSILLVLIPVVGAIFSILVYLGILVAEQDIKLALHEWRTLGPGAAARKKLPAIELPPSSRRLAYLANSGVSFTAIALWLILIALSVAMRGGILFE
;
A
#
# COMPACT_ATOMS: atom_id res chain seq x y z
N MET A 1 -43.83 -6.26 7.88
CA MET A 1 -42.94 -5.23 8.48
C MET A 1 -41.58 -5.76 8.95
N ALA A 2 -41.47 -7.01 9.39
CA ALA A 2 -40.21 -7.64 9.85
C ALA A 2 -39.05 -7.68 8.82
N ASN A 3 -39.37 -7.81 7.52
CA ASN A 3 -38.36 -7.96 6.47
C ASN A 3 -37.56 -6.67 6.21
N ASN A 4 -38.11 -5.49 6.51
CA ASN A 4 -37.39 -4.19 6.32
C ASN A 4 -36.33 -3.92 7.38
N GLN A 5 -36.47 -4.49 8.57
CA GLN A 5 -35.56 -4.31 9.67
C GLN A 5 -34.27 -5.12 9.43
N GLY A 6 -34.40 -6.39 9.04
CA GLY A 6 -33.26 -7.24 8.70
C GLY A 6 -32.42 -6.69 7.53
N HIS A 7 -33.06 -6.07 6.52
CA HIS A 7 -32.33 -5.44 5.42
C HIS A 7 -31.54 -4.18 5.84
N ARG A 8 -32.05 -3.40 6.80
CA ARG A 8 -31.32 -2.26 7.34
C ARG A 8 -30.12 -2.68 8.19
N GLU A 9 -30.28 -3.72 9.00
CA GLU A 9 -29.20 -4.27 9.83
C GLU A 9 -28.08 -4.84 8.95
N LEU A 10 -28.43 -5.60 7.92
CA LEU A 10 -27.46 -6.11 6.94
C LEU A 10 -26.73 -4.96 6.22
N TRP A 11 -27.45 -3.91 5.81
CA TRP A 11 -26.86 -2.73 5.18
C TRP A 11 -25.86 -2.03 6.11
N GLN A 12 -26.22 -1.84 7.39
CA GLN A 12 -25.34 -1.21 8.37
C GLN A 12 -24.09 -2.06 8.61
N MET A 13 -24.23 -3.38 8.73
CA MET A 13 -23.11 -4.29 8.94
C MET A 13 -22.13 -4.26 7.76
N ILE A 14 -22.62 -4.35 6.54
CA ILE A 14 -21.76 -4.32 5.34
C ILE A 14 -21.10 -2.95 5.17
N ARG A 15 -21.85 -1.87 5.40
CA ARG A 15 -21.30 -0.51 5.34
C ARG A 15 -20.20 -0.30 6.37
N SER A 16 -20.40 -0.71 7.62
CA SER A 16 -19.39 -0.61 8.68
C SER A 16 -18.14 -1.43 8.34
N LYS A 17 -18.30 -2.65 7.81
CA LYS A 17 -17.19 -3.50 7.35
C LYS A 17 -16.37 -2.80 6.26
N ILE A 18 -17.03 -2.22 5.25
CA ILE A 18 -16.35 -1.51 4.15
C ILE A 18 -15.64 -0.25 4.67
N GLN A 19 -16.27 0.53 5.56
CA GLN A 19 -15.66 1.71 6.15
C GLN A 19 -14.45 1.36 7.00
N TYR A 20 -14.55 0.32 7.83
CA TYR A 20 -13.45 -0.17 8.64
C TYR A 20 -12.26 -0.63 7.77
N THR A 21 -12.52 -1.44 6.75
CA THR A 21 -11.48 -1.91 5.83
C THR A 21 -10.84 -0.74 5.07
N GLY A 22 -11.64 0.23 4.64
CA GLY A 22 -11.13 1.45 3.98
C GLY A 22 -10.23 2.29 4.88
N SER A 23 -10.62 2.52 6.14
CA SER A 23 -9.79 3.26 7.10
C SER A 23 -8.48 2.53 7.41
N TRP A 24 -8.52 1.21 7.50
CA TRP A 24 -7.35 0.37 7.70
C TRP A 24 -6.35 0.44 6.52
N ILE A 25 -6.85 0.46 5.27
CA ILE A 25 -6.01 0.69 4.08
C ILE A 25 -5.33 2.06 4.15
N GLN A 26 -6.09 3.12 4.44
CA GLN A 26 -5.55 4.48 4.55
C GLN A 26 -4.47 4.59 5.63
N GLN A 27 -4.70 3.98 6.78
CA GLN A 27 -3.72 3.96 7.86
C GLN A 27 -2.44 3.24 7.42
N ARG A 28 -2.53 2.08 6.78
CA ARG A 28 -1.36 1.36 6.26
C ARG A 28 -0.59 2.14 5.21
N VAL A 29 -1.28 2.78 4.28
CA VAL A 29 -0.64 3.62 3.26
C VAL A 29 0.10 4.79 3.91
N SER A 30 -0.49 5.45 4.91
CA SER A 30 0.16 6.54 5.65
C SER A 30 1.41 6.08 6.40
N TRP A 31 1.33 4.96 7.10
CA TRP A 31 2.49 4.36 7.78
C TRP A 31 3.58 3.94 6.79
N HIS A 32 3.18 3.40 5.64
CA HIS A 32 4.12 3.02 4.59
C HIS A 32 4.86 4.23 4.03
N LEU A 33 4.17 5.34 3.74
CA LEU A 33 4.78 6.58 3.28
C LEU A 33 5.77 7.14 4.30
N ALA A 34 5.38 7.20 5.58
CA ALA A 34 6.24 7.68 6.65
C ALA A 34 7.50 6.82 6.81
N SER A 35 7.34 5.49 6.82
CA SER A 35 8.46 4.55 6.92
C SER A 35 9.38 4.62 5.71
N THR A 36 8.83 4.73 4.50
CA THR A 36 9.61 4.88 3.25
C THR A 36 10.40 6.18 3.26
N ALA A 37 9.79 7.30 3.68
CA ALA A 37 10.48 8.59 3.80
C ALA A 37 11.64 8.53 4.81
N PHE A 38 11.42 7.87 5.95
CA PHE A 38 12.46 7.67 6.96
C PHE A 38 13.64 6.84 6.44
N LEU A 39 13.35 5.67 5.83
CA LEU A 39 14.38 4.80 5.26
C LEU A 39 15.13 5.48 4.12
N PHE A 40 14.43 6.24 3.28
CA PHE A 40 15.04 7.01 2.20
C PHE A 40 15.98 8.10 2.73
N SER A 41 15.56 8.83 3.77
CA SER A 41 16.40 9.85 4.43
C SER A 41 17.67 9.23 5.03
N ALA A 42 17.53 8.09 5.72
CA ALA A 42 18.66 7.35 6.26
C ALA A 42 19.61 6.88 5.16
N TYR A 43 19.08 6.40 4.03
CA TYR A 43 19.88 6.01 2.88
C TYR A 43 20.67 7.19 2.28
N VAL A 44 20.02 8.35 2.09
CA VAL A 44 20.67 9.56 1.54
C VAL A 44 21.79 10.05 2.46
N ILE A 45 21.57 10.08 3.78
CA ILE A 45 22.59 10.45 4.76
C ILE A 45 23.80 9.49 4.67
N LEU A 46 23.52 8.20 4.51
CA LEU A 46 24.56 7.18 4.42
C LEU A 46 25.40 7.34 3.14
N VAL A 47 24.75 7.61 1.99
CA VAL A 47 25.43 7.86 0.72
C VAL A 47 26.30 9.11 0.82
N SER A 48 25.79 10.23 1.33
CA SER A 48 26.55 11.47 1.45
C SER A 48 27.73 11.36 2.42
N SER A 49 27.62 10.55 3.46
CA SER A 49 28.74 10.29 4.39
C SER A 49 29.86 9.45 3.75
N THR A 50 29.50 8.59 2.78
CA THR A 50 30.47 7.74 2.05
C THR A 50 31.25 8.53 1.00
N GLU A 51 30.62 9.51 0.33
CA GLU A 51 31.32 10.39 -0.63
C GLU A 51 32.44 11.21 0.03
N SER A 52 32.25 11.62 1.28
CA SER A 52 33.24 12.38 2.05
C SER A 52 34.45 11.55 2.53
N ARG A 53 34.38 10.21 2.45
CA ARG A 53 35.42 9.29 2.96
C ARG A 53 35.77 8.22 1.91
N ARG A 54 36.12 8.65 0.72
CA ARG A 54 36.33 7.76 -0.44
C ARG A 54 37.34 6.62 -0.23
N ASP A 55 38.36 6.85 0.61
CA ASP A 55 39.45 5.90 0.79
C ASP A 55 39.23 4.86 1.90
N ASP A 56 38.31 5.09 2.86
CA ASP A 56 38.05 4.20 3.98
C ASP A 56 36.55 4.10 4.29
N VAL A 57 35.78 3.45 3.42
CA VAL A 57 34.36 3.18 3.71
C VAL A 57 34.25 2.01 4.70
N PRO A 58 33.77 2.25 5.94
CA PRO A 58 33.61 1.17 6.91
C PRO A 58 32.77 0.04 6.35
N PHE A 59 33.16 -1.20 6.57
CA PHE A 59 32.45 -2.41 6.13
C PHE A 59 30.96 -2.37 6.49
N LEU A 60 30.63 -1.86 7.66
CA LEU A 60 29.26 -1.70 8.16
C LEU A 60 28.43 -0.74 7.27
N THR A 61 29.00 0.38 6.85
CA THR A 61 28.35 1.33 5.94
C THR A 61 28.02 0.69 4.60
N SER A 62 28.95 -0.12 4.09
CA SER A 62 28.76 -0.87 2.86
C SER A 62 27.60 -1.89 2.94
N ILE A 63 27.43 -2.54 4.09
CA ILE A 63 26.30 -3.45 4.31
C ILE A 63 25.00 -2.66 4.37
N LEU A 64 24.94 -1.55 5.10
CA LEU A 64 23.74 -0.74 5.28
C LEU A 64 23.24 -0.15 3.95
N LEU A 65 24.13 0.23 3.04
CA LEU A 65 23.79 0.75 1.70
C LEU A 65 22.98 -0.27 0.86
N VAL A 66 23.14 -1.55 1.09
CA VAL A 66 22.33 -2.58 0.43
C VAL A 66 21.15 -3.00 1.29
N LEU A 67 21.35 -3.10 2.59
CA LEU A 67 20.33 -3.59 3.52
C LEU A 67 19.11 -2.66 3.58
N ILE A 68 19.31 -1.34 3.63
CA ILE A 68 18.20 -0.37 3.70
C ILE A 68 17.26 -0.50 2.50
N PRO A 69 17.74 -0.44 1.22
CA PRO A 69 16.85 -0.62 0.09
C PRO A 69 16.17 -1.99 0.03
N VAL A 70 16.85 -3.07 0.43
CA VAL A 70 16.28 -4.42 0.49
C VAL A 70 15.12 -4.47 1.50
N VAL A 71 15.34 -3.97 2.72
CA VAL A 71 14.29 -3.90 3.75
C VAL A 71 13.13 -3.02 3.27
N GLY A 72 13.43 -1.88 2.65
CA GLY A 72 12.40 -0.99 2.07
C GLY A 72 11.57 -1.69 0.99
N ALA A 73 12.20 -2.47 0.11
CA ALA A 73 11.51 -3.24 -0.92
C ALA A 73 10.59 -4.32 -0.32
N ILE A 74 11.11 -5.11 0.62
CA ILE A 74 10.33 -6.16 1.31
C ILE A 74 9.13 -5.53 2.02
N PHE A 75 9.32 -4.46 2.76
CA PHE A 75 8.26 -3.77 3.46
C PHE A 75 7.18 -3.24 2.50
N SER A 76 7.58 -2.66 1.37
CA SER A 76 6.66 -2.17 0.33
C SER A 76 5.84 -3.31 -0.30
N ILE A 77 6.45 -4.47 -0.54
CA ILE A 77 5.75 -5.66 -1.03
C ILE A 77 4.71 -6.16 -0.02
N LEU A 78 5.08 -6.24 1.27
CA LEU A 78 4.15 -6.69 2.32
C LEU A 78 2.94 -5.75 2.47
N VAL A 79 3.16 -4.44 2.39
CA VAL A 79 2.06 -3.46 2.41
C VAL A 79 1.18 -3.62 1.18
N TYR A 80 1.76 -3.78 0.00
CA TYR A 80 1.01 -4.01 -1.24
C TYR A 80 0.13 -5.26 -1.16
N LEU A 81 0.68 -6.39 -0.69
CA LEU A 81 -0.09 -7.62 -0.49
C LEU A 81 -1.22 -7.42 0.51
N GLY A 82 -0.98 -6.69 1.60
CA GLY A 82 -2.02 -6.35 2.58
C GLY A 82 -3.16 -5.53 1.98
N ILE A 83 -2.87 -4.59 1.07
CA ILE A 83 -3.89 -3.81 0.34
C ILE A 83 -4.71 -4.73 -0.58
N LEU A 84 -4.06 -5.65 -1.30
CA LEU A 84 -4.76 -6.60 -2.18
C LEU A 84 -5.75 -7.48 -1.41
N VAL A 85 -5.35 -8.00 -0.24
CA VAL A 85 -6.23 -8.80 0.63
C VAL A 85 -7.42 -7.98 1.11
N ALA A 86 -7.19 -6.75 1.58
CA ALA A 86 -8.25 -5.86 2.04
C ALA A 86 -9.26 -5.51 0.92
N GLU A 87 -8.80 -5.37 -0.31
CA GLU A 87 -9.68 -5.16 -1.46
C GLU A 87 -10.53 -6.39 -1.79
N GLN A 88 -9.98 -7.59 -1.63
CA GLN A 88 -10.75 -8.83 -1.78
C GLN A 88 -11.87 -8.90 -0.74
N ASP A 89 -11.60 -8.52 0.51
CA ASP A 89 -12.61 -8.47 1.57
C ASP A 89 -13.75 -7.49 1.24
N ILE A 90 -13.43 -6.33 0.67
CA ILE A 90 -14.46 -5.37 0.20
C ILE A 90 -15.29 -5.98 -0.94
N LYS A 91 -14.65 -6.66 -1.90
CA LYS A 91 -15.37 -7.31 -3.01
C LYS A 91 -16.30 -8.42 -2.51
N LEU A 92 -15.86 -9.22 -1.54
CA LEU A 92 -16.67 -10.26 -0.91
C LEU A 92 -17.86 -9.65 -0.16
N ALA A 93 -17.64 -8.60 0.64
CA ALA A 93 -18.74 -7.92 1.32
C ALA A 93 -19.78 -7.33 0.35
N LEU A 94 -19.35 -6.79 -0.78
CA LEU A 94 -20.24 -6.30 -1.82
C LEU A 94 -20.97 -7.44 -2.54
N HIS A 95 -20.32 -8.59 -2.72
CA HIS A 95 -20.97 -9.78 -3.27
C HIS A 95 -22.07 -10.30 -2.32
N GLU A 96 -21.79 -10.42 -1.02
CA GLU A 96 -22.78 -10.76 0.00
C GLU A 96 -23.99 -9.80 -0.03
N TRP A 97 -23.73 -8.50 -0.15
CA TRP A 97 -24.79 -7.50 -0.30
C TRP A 97 -25.65 -7.72 -1.55
N ARG A 98 -25.04 -8.16 -2.64
CA ARG A 98 -25.78 -8.42 -3.89
C ARG A 98 -26.61 -9.69 -3.85
N THR A 99 -26.16 -10.71 -3.12
CA THR A 99 -26.82 -12.01 -3.02
C THR A 99 -27.88 -12.05 -1.92
N LEU A 100 -27.55 -11.54 -0.73
CA LEU A 100 -28.43 -11.61 0.46
C LEU A 100 -29.23 -10.32 0.69
N GLY A 101 -28.87 -9.24 0.01
CA GLY A 101 -29.52 -7.96 0.17
C GLY A 101 -30.92 -7.91 -0.49
N PRO A 102 -31.67 -6.81 -0.24
CA PRO A 102 -32.99 -6.63 -0.80
C PRO A 102 -32.95 -6.55 -2.33
N GLY A 103 -34.05 -6.88 -2.98
CA GLY A 103 -34.18 -6.76 -4.43
C GLY A 103 -33.92 -5.34 -4.95
N ALA A 104 -33.66 -5.21 -6.25
CA ALA A 104 -33.16 -3.95 -6.87
C ALA A 104 -34.03 -2.71 -6.56
N ALA A 105 -35.36 -2.88 -6.46
CA ALA A 105 -36.30 -1.80 -6.14
C ALA A 105 -36.14 -1.27 -4.69
N ALA A 106 -35.88 -2.18 -3.74
CA ALA A 106 -35.68 -1.83 -2.33
C ALA A 106 -34.29 -1.25 -2.06
N ARG A 107 -33.28 -1.67 -2.85
CA ARG A 107 -31.92 -1.09 -2.78
C ARG A 107 -31.89 0.38 -3.16
N LYS A 108 -32.72 0.85 -4.09
CA LYS A 108 -32.83 2.27 -4.46
C LYS A 108 -33.26 3.19 -3.32
N LYS A 109 -33.90 2.62 -2.29
CA LYS A 109 -34.33 3.40 -1.09
C LYS A 109 -33.23 3.51 -0.01
N LEU A 110 -32.16 2.76 -0.13
CA LEU A 110 -31.01 2.78 0.79
C LEU A 110 -29.88 3.62 0.16
N PRO A 111 -29.11 4.35 0.98
CA PRO A 111 -27.94 5.07 0.47
C PRO A 111 -26.98 4.12 -0.24
N ALA A 112 -26.38 4.59 -1.32
CA ALA A 112 -25.44 3.78 -2.10
C ALA A 112 -24.24 3.33 -1.24
N ILE A 113 -24.01 2.02 -1.20
CA ILE A 113 -22.80 1.44 -0.58
C ILE A 113 -21.64 1.45 -1.59
N GLU A 114 -21.97 1.32 -2.88
CA GLU A 114 -20.96 1.22 -3.94
C GLU A 114 -20.57 2.62 -4.44
N LEU A 115 -19.26 2.86 -4.48
CA LEU A 115 -18.73 4.01 -5.22
C LEU A 115 -18.96 3.81 -6.73
N PRO A 116 -19.13 4.91 -7.49
CA PRO A 116 -19.14 4.85 -8.95
C PRO A 116 -17.90 4.08 -9.46
N PRO A 117 -18.02 3.33 -10.57
CA PRO A 117 -16.92 2.51 -11.09
C PRO A 117 -15.63 3.31 -11.36
N SER A 118 -15.77 4.56 -11.80
CA SER A 118 -14.65 5.49 -12.03
C SER A 118 -13.91 5.84 -10.73
N SER A 119 -14.64 6.20 -9.68
CA SER A 119 -14.06 6.53 -8.37
C SER A 119 -13.40 5.32 -7.72
N ARG A 120 -13.95 4.12 -7.91
CA ARG A 120 -13.36 2.88 -7.41
C ARG A 120 -12.01 2.59 -8.10
N ARG A 121 -11.92 2.76 -9.43
CA ARG A 121 -10.67 2.59 -10.18
C ARG A 121 -9.62 3.59 -9.74
N LEU A 122 -9.98 4.86 -9.55
CA LEU A 122 -9.07 5.90 -9.07
C LEU A 122 -8.57 5.61 -7.66
N ALA A 123 -9.44 5.20 -6.74
CA ALA A 123 -9.04 4.83 -5.38
C ALA A 123 -8.09 3.61 -5.39
N TYR A 124 -8.36 2.61 -6.23
CA TYR A 124 -7.48 1.46 -6.42
C TYR A 124 -6.11 1.90 -6.93
N LEU A 125 -6.06 2.69 -8.01
CA LEU A 125 -4.81 3.17 -8.60
C LEU A 125 -4.03 4.05 -7.61
N ALA A 126 -4.71 4.88 -6.80
CA ALA A 126 -4.05 5.69 -5.80
C ALA A 126 -3.42 4.83 -4.69
N ASN A 127 -4.14 3.86 -4.16
CA ASN A 127 -3.66 3.02 -3.06
C ASN A 127 -2.57 2.03 -3.49
N SER A 128 -2.77 1.34 -4.62
CA SER A 128 -1.79 0.38 -5.15
C SER A 128 -0.60 1.08 -5.81
N GLY A 129 -0.83 2.23 -6.45
CA GLY A 129 0.19 3.02 -7.14
C GLY A 129 1.30 3.50 -6.20
N VAL A 130 0.96 3.96 -5.00
CA VAL A 130 1.94 4.39 -3.99
C VAL A 130 2.90 3.24 -3.64
N SER A 131 2.35 2.05 -3.33
CA SER A 131 3.19 0.90 -2.98
C SER A 131 4.03 0.42 -4.18
N PHE A 132 3.45 0.43 -5.39
CA PHE A 132 4.17 0.04 -6.60
C PHE A 132 5.32 1.00 -6.92
N THR A 133 5.08 2.32 -6.80
CA THR A 133 6.13 3.34 -7.00
C THR A 133 7.25 3.18 -5.97
N ALA A 134 6.91 2.89 -4.70
CA ALA A 134 7.92 2.64 -3.67
C ALA A 134 8.76 1.38 -3.96
N ILE A 135 8.12 0.29 -4.43
CA ILE A 135 8.85 -0.93 -4.84
C ILE A 135 9.83 -0.60 -5.98
N ALA A 136 9.36 0.10 -7.02
CA ALA A 136 10.21 0.49 -8.15
C ALA A 136 11.41 1.35 -7.70
N LEU A 137 11.16 2.33 -6.81
CA LEU A 137 12.22 3.16 -6.23
C LEU A 137 13.28 2.33 -5.51
N TRP A 138 12.86 1.40 -4.65
CA TRP A 138 13.78 0.54 -3.91
C TRP A 138 14.59 -0.39 -4.81
N LEU A 139 13.97 -0.92 -5.86
CA LEU A 139 14.68 -1.75 -6.85
C LEU A 139 15.75 -0.95 -7.61
N ILE A 140 15.44 0.32 -7.97
CA ILE A 140 16.41 1.23 -8.59
C ILE A 140 17.58 1.48 -7.61
N LEU A 141 17.31 1.75 -6.33
CA LEU A 141 18.35 1.98 -5.34
C LEU A 141 19.22 0.74 -5.10
N ILE A 142 18.64 -0.47 -5.11
CA ILE A 142 19.40 -1.72 -5.05
C ILE A 142 20.32 -1.84 -6.27
N ALA A 143 19.80 -1.62 -7.47
CA ALA A 143 20.59 -1.70 -8.70
C ALA A 143 21.75 -0.68 -8.70
N LEU A 144 21.49 0.56 -8.30
CA LEU A 144 22.53 1.60 -8.15
C LEU A 144 23.58 1.20 -7.11
N SER A 145 23.16 0.68 -5.95
CA SER A 145 24.09 0.25 -4.89
C SER A 145 25.01 -0.88 -5.35
N VAL A 146 24.49 -1.81 -6.15
CA VAL A 146 25.26 -2.92 -6.74
C VAL A 146 26.20 -2.40 -7.83
N ALA A 147 25.73 -1.52 -8.72
CA ALA A 147 26.52 -0.95 -9.80
C ALA A 147 27.72 -0.13 -9.27
N MET A 148 27.51 0.67 -8.22
CA MET A 148 28.59 1.41 -7.56
C MET A 148 29.66 0.49 -6.97
N ARG A 149 29.29 -0.68 -6.46
CA ARG A 149 30.24 -1.68 -5.92
C ARG A 149 31.01 -2.43 -7.02
N GLY A 150 30.35 -2.68 -8.14
CA GLY A 150 30.94 -3.39 -9.28
C GLY A 150 31.95 -2.57 -10.09
N GLY A 151 32.17 -1.30 -9.76
CA GLY A 151 33.04 -0.40 -10.54
C GLY A 151 32.46 -0.01 -11.92
N ILE A 152 31.24 -0.45 -12.24
CA ILE A 152 30.64 -0.35 -13.59
C ILE A 152 30.30 1.11 -13.97
N LEU A 153 30.21 2.02 -12.98
CA LEU A 153 29.80 3.41 -13.23
C LEU A 153 30.96 4.42 -13.23
N PHE A 154 32.23 3.98 -13.05
CA PHE A 154 33.37 4.86 -12.89
C PHE A 154 34.57 4.51 -13.79
N GLU A 155 34.36 3.65 -14.82
CA GLU A 155 35.25 3.54 -15.98
C GLU A 155 34.76 4.48 -17.11
#